data_c7d26d3b529091a2fdf00bc595b81d9e
#
_entry.id   c7d26d3b529091a2fdf00bc595b81d9e
#
_cell.length_a   1.000
_cell.length_b   1.000
_cell.length_c   1.000
_cell.angle_alpha   90.00
_cell.angle_beta   90.00
_cell.angle_gamma   90.00
#
_symmetry.space_group_name_H-M   'P 1'
#
loop_
_entity.id
_entity.type
_entity.pdbx_description
1 polymer ?
#
loop_
_entity_poly.entity_id
_entity_poly.type
_entity_poly.pdbx_seq_one_letter_code
_entity_poly.pdbx_strand_id
1 'polypeptide(L)'
;MKSLAKNSIYNVIYQILNIVFPLISSIYVARVLMPDGVGRVAYAQNIASYFVSAAALGVPTVGLRAISIVRDNREQRNKVFSELFFLNAISTTIAIPCYLCMVFMVPSIQAEYKLFLVVGISVVINYFNIDWLFTGNEEYGYIVIRSVAVKLASLLALFLFVRDIEDYITYAMITTFALSGNYLLNVLRAKKSVTLIYRGLNIKQHIKPVFILAGSLFLNAIYSKLDTTMLGGIAGEDSVGYYTYAHRILQVGITFCTAITSAFLPRLSYYYKNDHGAFRALVSKGIQIVAFLSIPAAAGLFILAPDVIRILFGDCFLPAARTLRIFSILIIVFAFGNLLSYQMMLCTGTEKKYVVILSVAAGLNVVLNSILIPGLKQDGAAIASVVTEIFINSVAILYYTKKLRVSYKNGVILQAILAAAIMSICTVVLRRLM
;
A
#
# COMPACT_ATOMS: atom_id res chain seq x y z
N MET A 1 -22.91 -11.54 -19.85
CA MET A 1 -21.55 -11.03 -19.58
C MET A 1 -21.66 -9.56 -19.18
N LYS A 2 -21.29 -9.22 -17.95
CA LYS A 2 -21.18 -7.81 -17.56
C LYS A 2 -20.08 -7.19 -18.43
N SER A 3 -20.30 -6.00 -18.99
CA SER A 3 -19.33 -5.34 -19.87
C SER A 3 -17.97 -5.21 -19.18
N LEU A 4 -16.92 -5.75 -19.79
CA LEU A 4 -15.53 -5.70 -19.26
C LEU A 4 -15.11 -4.24 -18.99
N ALA A 5 -15.53 -3.31 -19.85
CA ALA A 5 -15.32 -1.88 -19.71
C ALA A 5 -15.94 -1.32 -18.41
N LYS A 6 -17.19 -1.73 -18.09
CA LYS A 6 -17.87 -1.28 -16.88
C LYS A 6 -17.15 -1.77 -15.61
N ASN A 7 -16.69 -3.02 -15.59
CA ASN A 7 -15.94 -3.57 -14.47
C ASN A 7 -14.58 -2.87 -14.28
N SER A 8 -13.88 -2.54 -15.38
CA SER A 8 -12.62 -1.77 -15.34
C SER A 8 -12.84 -0.37 -14.77
N ILE A 9 -13.89 0.33 -15.17
CA ILE A 9 -14.24 1.66 -14.63
C ILE A 9 -14.50 1.57 -13.12
N TYR A 10 -15.28 0.60 -12.66
CA TYR A 10 -15.53 0.41 -11.24
C TYR A 10 -14.24 0.14 -10.45
N ASN A 11 -13.33 -0.68 -11.00
CA ASN A 11 -12.05 -0.95 -10.35
C ASN A 11 -11.19 0.33 -10.22
N VAL A 12 -11.13 1.15 -11.27
CA VAL A 12 -10.42 2.44 -11.24
C VAL A 12 -11.04 3.39 -10.20
N ILE A 13 -12.37 3.52 -10.16
CA ILE A 13 -13.06 4.31 -9.14
C ILE A 13 -12.72 3.81 -7.74
N TYR A 14 -12.74 2.50 -7.51
CA TYR A 14 -12.40 1.89 -6.23
C TYR A 14 -10.96 2.24 -5.81
N GLN A 15 -9.99 2.17 -6.72
CA GLN A 15 -8.61 2.52 -6.44
C GLN A 15 -8.44 4.01 -6.10
N ILE A 16 -9.08 4.91 -6.85
CA ILE A 16 -9.08 6.35 -6.58
C ILE A 16 -9.65 6.64 -5.19
N LEU A 17 -10.78 6.03 -4.84
CA LEU A 17 -11.40 6.19 -3.53
C LEU A 17 -10.51 5.70 -2.38
N ASN A 18 -9.70 4.66 -2.61
CA ASN A 18 -8.76 4.16 -1.60
C ASN A 18 -7.60 5.11 -1.32
N ILE A 19 -7.32 6.06 -2.22
CA ILE A 19 -6.27 7.08 -2.06
C ILE A 19 -6.86 8.40 -1.56
N VAL A 20 -7.94 8.85 -2.19
CA VAL A 20 -8.53 10.18 -1.92
C VAL A 20 -9.18 10.23 -0.53
N PHE A 21 -9.87 9.16 -0.13
CA PHE A 21 -10.55 9.13 1.16
C PHE A 21 -9.59 9.24 2.36
N PRO A 22 -8.51 8.44 2.47
CA PRO A 22 -7.53 8.62 3.53
C PRO A 22 -6.84 9.99 3.50
N LEU A 23 -6.67 10.59 2.33
CA LEU A 23 -6.08 11.92 2.22
C LEU A 23 -7.02 12.99 2.81
N ILE A 24 -8.30 13.00 2.41
CA ILE A 24 -9.30 13.95 2.94
C ILE A 24 -9.44 13.80 4.45
N SER A 25 -9.61 12.57 4.95
CA SER A 25 -9.72 12.32 6.39
C SER A 25 -8.47 12.77 7.13
N SER A 26 -7.27 12.59 6.56
CA SER A 26 -6.03 12.98 7.19
C SER A 26 -5.86 14.50 7.35
N ILE A 27 -6.41 15.30 6.43
CA ILE A 27 -6.37 16.77 6.53
C ILE A 27 -7.11 17.26 7.77
N TYR A 28 -8.27 16.70 8.06
CA TYR A 28 -9.04 17.04 9.27
C TYR A 28 -8.36 16.51 10.53
N VAL A 29 -8.03 15.22 10.52
CA VAL A 29 -7.48 14.51 11.69
C VAL A 29 -6.14 15.08 12.14
N ALA A 30 -5.28 15.51 11.20
CA ALA A 30 -4.01 16.14 11.51
C ALA A 30 -4.18 17.39 12.42
N ARG A 31 -5.23 18.16 12.17
CA ARG A 31 -5.49 19.41 12.91
C ARG A 31 -6.15 19.18 14.26
N VAL A 32 -6.80 18.04 14.45
CA VAL A 32 -7.50 17.71 15.70
C VAL A 32 -6.60 16.90 16.64
N LEU A 33 -6.07 15.77 16.15
CA LEU A 33 -5.32 14.81 16.98
C LEU A 33 -3.83 15.13 17.13
N MET A 34 -3.32 16.10 16.35
CA MET A 34 -1.90 16.43 16.34
C MET A 34 -0.98 15.24 15.97
N PRO A 35 0.35 15.40 15.87
CA PRO A 35 1.25 14.31 15.47
C PRO A 35 1.23 13.11 16.40
N ASP A 36 1.17 13.32 17.72
CA ASP A 36 1.17 12.26 18.73
C ASP A 36 -0.05 11.34 18.59
N GLY A 37 -1.27 11.88 18.62
CA GLY A 37 -2.49 11.07 18.51
C GLY A 37 -2.59 10.30 17.19
N VAL A 38 -2.18 10.95 16.09
CA VAL A 38 -2.11 10.29 14.78
C VAL A 38 -1.06 9.17 14.78
N GLY A 39 0.10 9.42 15.39
CA GLY A 39 1.20 8.47 15.47
C GLY A 39 0.84 7.23 16.26
N ARG A 40 0.19 7.39 17.45
CA ARG A 40 -0.32 6.28 18.26
C ARG A 40 -1.23 5.37 17.45
N VAL A 41 -2.24 5.94 16.79
CA VAL A 41 -3.19 5.17 15.98
C VAL A 41 -2.49 4.50 14.78
N ALA A 42 -1.62 5.22 14.08
CA ALA A 42 -0.87 4.67 12.94
C ALA A 42 0.05 3.51 13.37
N TYR A 43 0.73 3.63 14.51
CA TYR A 43 1.57 2.57 15.06
C TYR A 43 0.75 1.34 15.42
N ALA A 44 -0.36 1.52 16.16
CA ALA A 44 -1.23 0.42 16.55
C ALA A 44 -1.82 -0.30 15.33
N GLN A 45 -2.31 0.44 14.32
CA GLN A 45 -2.82 -0.12 13.07
C GLN A 45 -1.74 -0.86 12.29
N ASN A 46 -0.51 -0.33 12.28
CA ASN A 46 0.61 -0.98 11.62
C ASN A 46 0.89 -2.36 12.25
N ILE A 47 0.98 -2.43 13.57
CA ILE A 47 1.18 -3.68 14.32
C ILE A 47 0.03 -4.66 14.07
N ALA A 48 -1.23 -4.23 14.23
CA ALA A 48 -2.40 -5.09 14.00
C ALA A 48 -2.43 -5.65 12.58
N SER A 49 -1.96 -4.88 11.59
CA SER A 49 -1.95 -5.30 10.19
C SER A 49 -1.06 -6.49 9.88
N TYR A 50 -0.01 -6.75 10.67
CA TYR A 50 0.78 -7.98 10.57
C TYR A 50 -0.06 -9.20 10.93
N PHE A 51 -0.83 -9.09 12.02
CA PHE A 51 -1.71 -10.17 12.47
C PHE A 51 -2.89 -10.37 11.50
N VAL A 52 -3.46 -9.30 10.96
CA VAL A 52 -4.46 -9.39 9.88
C VAL A 52 -3.89 -10.08 8.64
N SER A 53 -2.66 -9.76 8.25
CA SER A 53 -2.00 -10.39 7.11
C SER A 53 -1.70 -11.86 7.37
N ALA A 54 -1.27 -12.20 8.59
CA ALA A 54 -1.06 -13.59 9.01
C ALA A 54 -2.39 -14.36 9.09
N ALA A 55 -3.46 -13.75 9.61
CA ALA A 55 -4.79 -14.33 9.68
C ALA A 55 -5.38 -14.61 8.29
N ALA A 56 -5.16 -13.71 7.33
CA ALA A 56 -5.65 -13.87 5.97
C ALA A 56 -4.92 -14.95 5.16
N LEU A 57 -3.69 -15.34 5.55
CA LEU A 57 -2.88 -16.45 4.98
C LEU A 57 -2.85 -16.54 3.45
N GLY A 58 -3.05 -15.43 2.69
CA GLY A 58 -3.14 -15.48 1.22
C GLY A 58 -4.46 -16.05 0.66
N VAL A 59 -5.42 -16.41 1.52
CA VAL A 59 -6.77 -16.84 1.13
C VAL A 59 -7.43 -15.87 0.13
N PRO A 60 -7.33 -14.54 0.29
CA PRO A 60 -7.91 -13.61 -0.68
C PRO A 60 -7.45 -13.82 -2.13
N THR A 61 -6.16 -14.10 -2.34
CA THR A 61 -5.59 -14.29 -3.68
C THR A 61 -5.93 -15.67 -4.25
N VAL A 62 -5.82 -16.73 -3.43
CA VAL A 62 -6.21 -18.09 -3.84
C VAL A 62 -7.71 -18.15 -4.10
N GLY A 63 -8.52 -17.56 -3.22
CA GLY A 63 -9.97 -17.55 -3.31
C GLY A 63 -10.47 -16.84 -4.56
N LEU A 64 -9.91 -15.67 -4.88
CA LEU A 64 -10.24 -14.96 -6.12
C LEU A 64 -10.04 -15.89 -7.35
N ARG A 65 -8.89 -16.56 -7.45
CA ARG A 65 -8.61 -17.48 -8.58
C ARG A 65 -9.53 -18.69 -8.59
N ALA A 66 -9.71 -19.33 -7.43
CA ALA A 66 -10.52 -20.53 -7.32
C ALA A 66 -12.00 -20.27 -7.62
N ILE A 67 -12.57 -19.18 -7.10
CA ILE A 67 -13.97 -18.78 -7.37
C ILE A 67 -14.16 -18.39 -8.84
N SER A 68 -13.21 -17.68 -9.45
CA SER A 68 -13.30 -17.29 -10.86
C SER A 68 -13.43 -18.49 -11.78
N ILE A 69 -12.80 -19.62 -11.44
CA ILE A 69 -12.87 -20.87 -12.24
C ILE A 69 -14.24 -21.55 -12.10
N VAL A 70 -14.81 -21.53 -10.89
CA VAL A 70 -16.05 -22.28 -10.59
C VAL A 70 -17.30 -21.40 -10.49
N ARG A 71 -17.21 -20.12 -10.91
CA ARG A 71 -18.25 -19.11 -10.69
C ARG A 71 -19.63 -19.49 -11.25
N ASP A 72 -19.66 -20.20 -12.37
CA ASP A 72 -20.89 -20.59 -13.06
C ASP A 72 -21.49 -21.90 -12.50
N ASN A 73 -20.73 -22.69 -11.72
CA ASN A 73 -21.21 -23.89 -11.06
C ASN A 73 -21.46 -23.65 -9.57
N ARG A 74 -22.73 -23.54 -9.18
CA ARG A 74 -23.14 -23.21 -7.80
C ARG A 74 -22.65 -24.24 -6.77
N GLU A 75 -22.67 -25.52 -7.10
CA GLU A 75 -22.28 -26.56 -6.15
C GLU A 75 -20.76 -26.52 -5.88
N GLN A 76 -19.95 -26.46 -6.94
CA GLN A 76 -18.50 -26.33 -6.80
C GLN A 76 -18.10 -25.02 -6.13
N ARG A 77 -18.80 -23.92 -6.45
CA ARG A 77 -18.55 -22.61 -5.82
C ARG A 77 -18.84 -22.67 -4.32
N ASN A 78 -19.92 -23.29 -3.88
CA ASN A 78 -20.25 -23.46 -2.46
C ASN A 78 -19.18 -24.30 -1.75
N LYS A 79 -18.69 -25.37 -2.39
CA LYS A 79 -17.64 -26.22 -1.84
C LYS A 79 -16.32 -25.45 -1.67
N VAL A 80 -15.83 -24.82 -2.75
CA VAL A 80 -14.59 -24.02 -2.73
C VAL A 80 -14.69 -22.87 -1.73
N PHE A 81 -15.84 -22.18 -1.70
CA PHE A 81 -16.10 -21.12 -0.73
C PHE A 81 -15.99 -21.64 0.71
N SER A 82 -16.63 -22.76 1.02
CA SER A 82 -16.61 -23.34 2.38
C SER A 82 -15.21 -23.78 2.78
N GLU A 83 -14.46 -24.42 1.89
CA GLU A 83 -13.09 -24.87 2.15
C GLU A 83 -12.16 -23.69 2.50
N LEU A 84 -12.21 -22.62 1.73
CA LEU A 84 -11.38 -21.44 1.95
C LEU A 84 -11.85 -20.59 3.14
N PHE A 85 -13.17 -20.52 3.36
CA PHE A 85 -13.73 -19.84 4.53
C PHE A 85 -13.29 -20.52 5.84
N PHE A 86 -13.36 -21.86 5.91
CA PHE A 86 -12.87 -22.58 7.09
C PHE A 86 -11.36 -22.44 7.28
N LEU A 87 -10.59 -22.44 6.21
CA LEU A 87 -9.15 -22.21 6.30
C LEU A 87 -8.84 -20.81 6.88
N ASN A 88 -9.55 -19.78 6.39
CA ASN A 88 -9.45 -18.42 6.92
C ASN A 88 -9.92 -18.33 8.38
N ALA A 89 -10.97 -19.06 8.74
CA ALA A 89 -11.48 -19.10 10.11
C ALA A 89 -10.45 -19.74 11.06
N ILE A 90 -9.85 -20.86 10.69
CA ILE A 90 -8.81 -21.51 11.50
C ILE A 90 -7.61 -20.59 11.71
N SER A 91 -7.10 -19.98 10.65
CA SER A 91 -5.95 -19.07 10.75
C SER A 91 -6.27 -17.82 11.60
N THR A 92 -7.47 -17.27 11.47
CA THR A 92 -7.92 -16.13 12.29
C THR A 92 -8.04 -16.53 13.75
N THR A 93 -8.59 -17.74 14.06
CA THR A 93 -8.66 -18.29 15.43
C THR A 93 -7.27 -18.38 16.07
N ILE A 94 -6.23 -18.72 15.31
CA ILE A 94 -4.85 -18.78 15.80
C ILE A 94 -4.26 -17.38 15.95
N ALA A 95 -4.55 -16.49 15.04
CA ALA A 95 -3.98 -15.13 15.06
C ALA A 95 -4.49 -14.28 16.22
N ILE A 96 -5.76 -14.45 16.64
CA ILE A 96 -6.35 -13.68 17.74
C ILE A 96 -5.60 -13.88 19.07
N PRO A 97 -5.40 -15.09 19.61
CA PRO A 97 -4.65 -15.26 20.85
C PRO A 97 -3.19 -14.81 20.72
N CYS A 98 -2.54 -15.01 19.56
CA CYS A 98 -1.21 -14.49 19.33
C CYS A 98 -1.17 -12.95 19.43
N TYR A 99 -2.17 -12.26 18.86
CA TYR A 99 -2.32 -10.81 18.97
C TYR A 99 -2.54 -10.37 20.43
N LEU A 100 -3.46 -11.03 21.14
CA LEU A 100 -3.74 -10.72 22.54
C LEU A 100 -2.53 -10.99 23.44
N CYS A 101 -1.80 -12.09 23.24
CA CYS A 101 -0.55 -12.34 23.94
C CYS A 101 0.45 -11.17 23.72
N MET A 102 0.61 -10.71 22.49
CA MET A 102 1.49 -9.55 22.19
C MET A 102 1.01 -8.31 22.93
N VAL A 103 -0.29 -8.01 22.93
CA VAL A 103 -0.85 -6.80 23.59
C VAL A 103 -0.60 -6.82 25.10
N PHE A 104 -0.69 -7.98 25.75
CA PHE A 104 -0.55 -8.08 27.22
C PHE A 104 0.87 -8.43 27.69
N MET A 105 1.75 -8.97 26.83
CA MET A 105 3.11 -9.34 27.20
C MET A 105 4.17 -8.30 26.84
N VAL A 106 3.91 -7.39 25.90
CA VAL A 106 4.87 -6.35 25.50
C VAL A 106 4.59 -5.07 26.29
N PRO A 107 5.49 -4.65 27.22
CA PRO A 107 5.21 -3.53 28.14
C PRO A 107 4.87 -2.21 27.45
N SER A 108 5.55 -1.88 26.36
CA SER A 108 5.27 -0.65 25.59
C SER A 108 3.89 -0.65 24.93
N ILE A 109 3.37 -1.81 24.54
CA ILE A 109 2.05 -1.97 23.93
C ILE A 109 0.98 -2.04 25.02
N GLN A 110 1.30 -2.68 26.13
CA GLN A 110 0.41 -2.80 27.28
C GLN A 110 0.03 -1.43 27.87
N ALA A 111 0.91 -0.44 27.81
CA ALA A 111 0.62 0.93 28.26
C ALA A 111 -0.60 1.53 27.51
N GLU A 112 -0.78 1.19 26.23
CA GLU A 112 -1.87 1.66 25.38
C GLU A 112 -2.85 0.52 25.01
N TYR A 113 -3.05 -0.45 25.91
CA TYR A 113 -3.84 -1.68 25.63
C TYR A 113 -5.23 -1.39 25.08
N LYS A 114 -5.90 -0.31 25.52
CA LYS A 114 -7.25 0.07 25.02
C LYS A 114 -7.23 0.35 23.51
N LEU A 115 -6.23 1.13 23.07
CA LEU A 115 -6.05 1.43 21.65
C LEU A 115 -5.79 0.17 20.85
N PHE A 116 -4.88 -0.70 21.32
CA PHE A 116 -4.56 -1.96 20.64
C PHE A 116 -5.74 -2.92 20.61
N LEU A 117 -6.56 -3.01 21.67
CA LEU A 117 -7.80 -3.81 21.65
C LEU A 117 -8.79 -3.30 20.61
N VAL A 118 -8.99 -1.99 20.50
CA VAL A 118 -9.88 -1.39 19.49
C VAL A 118 -9.38 -1.69 18.08
N VAL A 119 -8.09 -1.50 17.81
CA VAL A 119 -7.52 -1.80 16.49
C VAL A 119 -7.50 -3.31 16.22
N GLY A 120 -7.34 -4.13 17.27
CA GLY A 120 -7.40 -5.59 17.22
C GLY A 120 -8.75 -6.16 16.74
N ILE A 121 -9.83 -5.37 16.81
CA ILE A 121 -11.12 -5.71 16.19
C ILE A 121 -10.93 -6.04 14.71
N SER A 122 -9.97 -5.42 14.00
CA SER A 122 -9.65 -5.73 12.61
C SER A 122 -9.18 -7.18 12.41
N VAL A 123 -8.46 -7.76 13.38
CA VAL A 123 -8.02 -9.16 13.36
C VAL A 123 -9.24 -10.08 13.52
N VAL A 124 -10.18 -9.73 14.42
CA VAL A 124 -11.42 -10.49 14.62
C VAL A 124 -12.32 -10.42 13.39
N ILE A 125 -12.51 -9.22 12.83
CA ILE A 125 -13.36 -9.02 11.63
C ILE A 125 -12.80 -9.80 10.42
N ASN A 126 -11.53 -10.19 10.41
CA ASN A 126 -10.95 -11.00 9.33
C ASN A 126 -11.65 -12.36 9.14
N TYR A 127 -12.40 -12.88 10.13
CA TYR A 127 -13.30 -14.03 9.90
C TYR A 127 -14.22 -13.83 8.71
N PHE A 128 -14.64 -12.59 8.46
CA PHE A 128 -15.60 -12.19 7.43
C PHE A 128 -14.91 -11.61 6.17
N ASN A 129 -13.61 -11.78 6.05
CA ASN A 129 -12.85 -11.35 4.88
C ASN A 129 -13.11 -12.27 3.69
N ILE A 130 -14.24 -12.05 3.05
CA ILE A 130 -14.72 -12.79 1.87
C ILE A 130 -14.83 -11.93 0.62
N ASP A 131 -14.09 -10.83 0.54
CA ASP A 131 -14.07 -9.93 -0.64
C ASP A 131 -13.69 -10.68 -1.92
N TRP A 132 -12.86 -11.70 -1.80
CA TRP A 132 -12.43 -12.56 -2.88
C TRP A 132 -13.59 -13.32 -3.57
N LEU A 133 -14.70 -13.59 -2.86
CA LEU A 133 -15.90 -14.17 -3.45
C LEU A 133 -16.52 -13.23 -4.48
N PHE A 134 -16.70 -11.96 -4.11
CA PHE A 134 -17.32 -10.94 -4.96
C PHE A 134 -16.42 -10.53 -6.10
N THR A 135 -15.11 -10.45 -5.85
CA THR A 135 -14.11 -10.16 -6.88
C THR A 135 -14.04 -11.30 -7.90
N GLY A 136 -14.04 -12.58 -7.43
CA GLY A 136 -14.07 -13.77 -8.29
C GLY A 136 -15.36 -13.89 -9.12
N ASN A 137 -16.49 -13.42 -8.59
CA ASN A 137 -17.77 -13.33 -9.29
C ASN A 137 -17.89 -12.07 -10.20
N GLU A 138 -16.85 -11.23 -10.27
CA GLU A 138 -16.86 -9.96 -11.00
C GLU A 138 -17.97 -8.99 -10.54
N GLU A 139 -18.31 -8.98 -9.25
CA GLU A 139 -19.32 -8.11 -8.65
C GLU A 139 -18.74 -6.74 -8.24
N TYR A 140 -17.91 -6.13 -9.08
CA TYR A 140 -17.22 -4.86 -8.79
C TYR A 140 -18.16 -3.71 -8.46
N GLY A 141 -19.33 -3.65 -9.08
CA GLY A 141 -20.35 -2.64 -8.75
C GLY A 141 -20.79 -2.67 -7.29
N TYR A 142 -20.98 -3.87 -6.74
CA TYR A 142 -21.30 -4.04 -5.32
C TYR A 142 -20.13 -3.58 -4.43
N ILE A 143 -18.91 -4.00 -4.77
CA ILE A 143 -17.70 -3.64 -4.01
C ILE A 143 -17.55 -2.11 -3.93
N VAL A 144 -17.75 -1.39 -5.05
CA VAL A 144 -17.63 0.07 -5.09
C VAL A 144 -18.70 0.74 -4.25
N ILE A 145 -19.98 0.42 -4.46
CA ILE A 145 -21.11 1.05 -3.76
C ILE A 145 -20.97 0.86 -2.25
N ARG A 146 -20.70 -0.36 -1.80
CA ARG A 146 -20.46 -0.69 -0.40
C ARG A 146 -19.28 0.12 0.18
N SER A 147 -18.14 0.14 -0.53
CA SER A 147 -16.94 0.84 -0.06
C SER A 147 -17.16 2.34 0.03
N VAL A 148 -17.89 2.93 -0.92
CA VAL A 148 -18.28 4.35 -0.87
C VAL A 148 -19.15 4.61 0.36
N ALA A 149 -20.18 3.79 0.56
CA ALA A 149 -21.10 3.96 1.69
C ALA A 149 -20.38 3.89 3.05
N VAL A 150 -19.53 2.88 3.25
CA VAL A 150 -18.76 2.72 4.50
C VAL A 150 -17.81 3.90 4.70
N LYS A 151 -17.12 4.35 3.65
CA LYS A 151 -16.19 5.47 3.72
C LYS A 151 -16.89 6.80 4.02
N LEU A 152 -18.03 7.07 3.36
CA LEU A 152 -18.80 8.27 3.64
C LEU A 152 -19.35 8.25 5.07
N ALA A 153 -19.89 7.12 5.54
CA ALA A 153 -20.32 6.96 6.93
C ALA A 153 -19.18 7.18 7.92
N SER A 154 -17.99 6.63 7.63
CA SER A 154 -16.79 6.83 8.46
C SER A 154 -16.33 8.29 8.46
N LEU A 155 -16.42 8.99 7.32
CA LEU A 155 -16.07 10.41 7.24
C LEU A 155 -17.03 11.26 8.05
N LEU A 156 -18.33 11.01 7.97
CA LEU A 156 -19.34 11.68 8.79
C LEU A 156 -19.12 11.40 10.28
N ALA A 157 -18.90 10.14 10.65
CA ALA A 157 -18.60 9.78 12.04
C ALA A 157 -17.34 10.49 12.56
N LEU A 158 -16.31 10.62 11.71
CA LEU A 158 -15.09 11.32 12.05
C LEU A 158 -15.33 12.79 12.38
N PHE A 159 -16.10 13.51 11.56
CA PHE A 159 -16.44 14.92 11.83
C PHE A 159 -17.35 15.11 13.05
N LEU A 160 -18.18 14.11 13.37
CA LEU A 160 -19.11 14.19 14.50
C LEU A 160 -18.45 13.86 15.85
N PHE A 161 -17.55 12.87 15.86
CA PHE A 161 -17.07 12.25 17.10
C PHE A 161 -15.59 12.49 17.40
N VAL A 162 -14.78 12.99 16.46
CA VAL A 162 -13.36 13.28 16.67
C VAL A 162 -13.19 14.80 16.66
N ARG A 163 -13.12 15.41 17.85
CA ARG A 163 -13.07 16.87 18.03
C ARG A 163 -11.90 17.35 18.86
N ASP A 164 -11.38 16.49 19.71
CA ASP A 164 -10.29 16.78 20.63
C ASP A 164 -9.12 15.80 20.46
N ILE A 165 -7.96 16.17 21.03
CA ILE A 165 -6.74 15.37 20.97
C ILE A 165 -6.91 14.01 21.67
N GLU A 166 -7.77 13.95 22.69
CA GLU A 166 -8.07 12.72 23.45
C GLU A 166 -8.93 11.72 22.66
N ASP A 167 -9.53 12.14 21.54
CA ASP A 167 -10.42 11.29 20.73
C ASP A 167 -9.67 10.29 19.81
N TYR A 168 -8.36 10.07 20.05
CA TYR A 168 -7.56 9.16 19.21
C TYR A 168 -8.07 7.72 19.24
N ILE A 169 -8.66 7.25 20.36
CA ILE A 169 -9.28 5.91 20.43
C ILE A 169 -10.55 5.86 19.57
N THR A 170 -11.38 6.90 19.62
CA THR A 170 -12.57 7.05 18.78
C THR A 170 -12.18 7.07 17.28
N TYR A 171 -11.12 7.81 16.95
CA TYR A 171 -10.55 7.81 15.61
C TYR A 171 -10.04 6.43 15.18
N ALA A 172 -9.36 5.72 16.08
CA ALA A 172 -8.91 4.34 15.83
C ALA A 172 -10.11 3.40 15.56
N MET A 173 -11.19 3.53 16.32
CA MET A 173 -12.41 2.76 16.10
C MET A 173 -13.03 3.04 14.73
N ILE A 174 -13.25 4.32 14.40
CA ILE A 174 -13.83 4.74 13.12
C ILE A 174 -12.98 4.23 11.94
N THR A 175 -11.67 4.40 12.01
CA THR A 175 -10.76 3.94 10.93
C THR A 175 -10.68 2.43 10.82
N THR A 176 -10.73 1.70 11.94
CA THR A 176 -10.80 0.23 11.96
C THR A 176 -12.06 -0.26 11.25
N PHE A 177 -13.21 0.37 11.52
CA PHE A 177 -14.45 0.07 10.81
C PHE A 177 -14.44 0.54 9.35
N ALA A 178 -13.79 1.66 9.01
CA ALA A 178 -13.63 2.11 7.63
C ALA A 178 -12.86 1.10 6.77
N LEU A 179 -11.85 0.44 7.36
CA LEU A 179 -11.00 -0.54 6.68
C LEU A 179 -11.66 -1.93 6.64
N SER A 180 -12.19 -2.39 7.78
CA SER A 180 -12.64 -3.77 7.98
C SER A 180 -14.16 -3.95 7.96
N GLY A 181 -14.95 -2.90 8.23
CA GLY A 181 -16.42 -2.97 8.33
C GLY A 181 -17.10 -3.42 7.03
N ASN A 182 -16.44 -3.24 5.90
CA ASN A 182 -16.87 -3.80 4.63
C ASN A 182 -17.10 -5.32 4.69
N TYR A 183 -16.31 -6.04 5.48
CA TYR A 183 -16.39 -7.50 5.57
C TYR A 183 -17.69 -7.95 6.26
N LEU A 184 -18.22 -7.16 7.21
CA LEU A 184 -19.50 -7.47 7.86
C LEU A 184 -20.66 -7.38 6.86
N LEU A 185 -20.66 -6.37 5.99
CA LEU A 185 -21.68 -6.22 4.94
C LEU A 185 -21.62 -7.35 3.91
N ASN A 186 -20.42 -7.90 3.67
CA ASN A 186 -20.26 -9.06 2.80
C ASN A 186 -21.03 -10.28 3.26
N VAL A 187 -21.11 -10.54 4.57
CA VAL A 187 -21.82 -11.70 5.12
C VAL A 187 -23.29 -11.64 4.74
N LEU A 188 -23.91 -10.45 4.80
CA LEU A 188 -25.32 -10.27 4.43
C LEU A 188 -25.56 -10.57 2.94
N ARG A 189 -24.64 -10.15 2.09
CA ARG A 189 -24.72 -10.38 0.63
C ARG A 189 -24.38 -11.83 0.27
N ALA A 190 -23.38 -12.42 0.92
CA ALA A 190 -22.92 -13.79 0.65
C ALA A 190 -24.02 -14.82 0.83
N LYS A 191 -24.91 -14.66 1.81
CA LYS A 191 -26.07 -15.55 2.06
C LYS A 191 -26.95 -15.74 0.81
N LYS A 192 -26.97 -14.75 -0.11
CA LYS A 192 -27.73 -14.84 -1.38
C LYS A 192 -26.93 -15.53 -2.50
N SER A 193 -25.61 -15.59 -2.39
CA SER A 193 -24.72 -16.07 -3.46
C SER A 193 -24.20 -17.47 -3.20
N VAL A 194 -23.92 -17.83 -1.94
CA VAL A 194 -23.31 -19.10 -1.56
C VAL A 194 -23.97 -19.67 -0.31
N THR A 195 -23.87 -20.98 -0.17
CA THR A 195 -24.31 -21.73 1.01
C THR A 195 -23.12 -22.45 1.61
N LEU A 196 -22.91 -22.34 2.92
CA LEU A 196 -21.86 -23.07 3.63
C LEU A 196 -22.17 -24.57 3.63
N ILE A 197 -21.18 -25.36 3.24
CA ILE A 197 -21.19 -26.82 3.26
C ILE A 197 -20.23 -27.26 4.36
N TYR A 198 -20.65 -28.25 5.16
CA TYR A 198 -19.87 -28.77 6.30
C TYR A 198 -19.29 -30.15 6.06
N ARG A 199 -19.79 -30.88 5.02
CA ARG A 199 -19.37 -32.25 4.73
C ARG A 199 -18.73 -32.35 3.34
N GLY A 200 -17.84 -33.32 3.16
CA GLY A 200 -17.20 -33.59 1.89
C GLY A 200 -16.18 -32.52 1.46
N LEU A 201 -15.65 -31.73 2.40
CA LEU A 201 -14.64 -30.70 2.14
C LEU A 201 -13.24 -31.31 2.01
N ASN A 202 -12.47 -30.80 1.09
CA ASN A 202 -11.07 -31.13 0.92
C ASN A 202 -10.17 -29.90 1.14
N ILE A 203 -10.11 -29.42 2.38
CA ILE A 203 -9.33 -28.23 2.76
C ILE A 203 -7.85 -28.41 2.45
N LYS A 204 -7.34 -29.66 2.51
CA LYS A 204 -5.91 -29.99 2.31
C LYS A 204 -5.38 -29.54 0.94
N GLN A 205 -6.22 -29.57 -0.10
CA GLN A 205 -5.82 -29.13 -1.45
C GLN A 205 -5.43 -27.63 -1.54
N HIS A 206 -6.00 -26.81 -0.65
CA HIS A 206 -5.75 -25.37 -0.61
C HIS A 206 -4.57 -24.98 0.29
N ILE A 207 -4.15 -25.86 1.23
CA ILE A 207 -3.11 -25.55 2.20
C ILE A 207 -1.81 -25.13 1.51
N LYS A 208 -1.28 -25.97 0.61
CA LYS A 208 0.00 -25.70 -0.07
C LYS A 208 -0.01 -24.40 -0.89
N PRO A 209 -0.99 -24.14 -1.79
CA PRO A 209 -1.08 -22.86 -2.50
C PRO A 209 -1.21 -21.64 -1.59
N VAL A 210 -2.02 -21.76 -0.53
CA VAL A 210 -2.25 -20.68 0.43
C VAL A 210 -0.97 -20.35 1.19
N PHE A 211 -0.24 -21.34 1.72
CA PHE A 211 0.99 -21.10 2.46
C PHE A 211 2.12 -20.55 1.60
N ILE A 212 2.25 -20.98 0.35
CA ILE A 212 3.24 -20.42 -0.59
C ILE A 212 2.99 -18.94 -0.84
N LEU A 213 1.74 -18.57 -1.09
CA LEU A 213 1.36 -17.17 -1.27
C LEU A 213 1.43 -16.36 0.03
N ALA A 214 1.02 -16.96 1.15
CA ALA A 214 1.10 -16.34 2.47
C ALA A 214 2.54 -15.88 2.78
N GLY A 215 3.53 -16.72 2.55
CA GLY A 215 4.94 -16.37 2.76
C GLY A 215 5.34 -15.10 1.99
N SER A 216 5.02 -15.05 0.70
CA SER A 216 5.34 -13.88 -0.14
C SER A 216 4.60 -12.61 0.30
N LEU A 217 3.30 -12.72 0.62
CA LEU A 217 2.49 -11.59 1.05
C LEU A 217 2.90 -11.08 2.43
N PHE A 218 3.25 -11.99 3.34
CA PHE A 218 3.71 -11.65 4.69
C PHE A 218 5.07 -10.95 4.66
N LEU A 219 6.03 -11.46 3.86
CA LEU A 219 7.32 -10.78 3.64
C LEU A 219 7.14 -9.38 3.07
N ASN A 220 6.23 -9.21 2.11
CA ASN A 220 5.90 -7.89 1.57
C ASN A 220 5.26 -6.97 2.62
N ALA A 221 4.36 -7.51 3.45
CA ALA A 221 3.75 -6.75 4.55
C ALA A 221 4.78 -6.30 5.58
N ILE A 222 5.73 -7.17 5.95
CA ILE A 222 6.85 -6.80 6.83
C ILE A 222 7.67 -5.69 6.18
N TYR A 223 8.14 -5.89 4.95
CA TYR A 223 8.98 -4.92 4.24
C TYR A 223 8.32 -3.53 4.17
N SER A 224 7.06 -3.47 3.77
CA SER A 224 6.35 -2.19 3.57
C SER A 224 5.98 -1.44 4.85
N LYS A 225 6.07 -2.08 6.02
CA LYS A 225 5.62 -1.51 7.30
C LYS A 225 6.71 -1.48 8.37
N LEU A 226 7.87 -2.03 8.06
CA LEU A 226 8.97 -2.16 8.99
C LEU A 226 9.47 -0.80 9.49
N ASP A 227 9.56 0.20 8.60
CA ASP A 227 9.98 1.55 8.94
C ASP A 227 9.11 2.14 10.06
N THR A 228 7.79 2.05 9.92
CA THR A 228 6.82 2.56 10.91
C THR A 228 6.92 1.78 12.22
N THR A 229 7.13 0.46 12.14
CA THR A 229 7.26 -0.40 13.32
C THR A 229 8.53 -0.06 14.12
N MET A 230 9.68 0.05 13.44
CA MET A 230 10.96 0.40 14.07
C MET A 230 10.93 1.83 14.58
N LEU A 231 10.32 2.75 13.83
CA LEU A 231 10.20 4.14 14.21
C LEU A 231 9.39 4.32 15.50
N GLY A 232 8.25 3.65 15.63
CA GLY A 232 7.43 3.70 16.83
C GLY A 232 8.13 3.09 18.06
N GLY A 233 8.84 1.98 17.86
CA GLY A 233 9.59 1.33 18.93
C GLY A 233 10.85 2.08 19.39
N ILE A 234 11.47 2.90 18.52
CA ILE A 234 12.76 3.55 18.80
C ILE A 234 12.60 5.06 19.07
N ALA A 235 11.75 5.77 18.29
CA ALA A 235 11.69 7.24 18.28
C ALA A 235 10.35 7.83 18.76
N GLY A 236 9.37 6.97 19.09
CA GLY A 236 8.08 7.37 19.65
C GLY A 236 7.01 7.78 18.61
N GLU A 237 5.82 8.04 19.11
CA GLU A 237 4.58 8.20 18.34
C GLU A 237 4.57 9.46 17.46
N ASP A 238 5.09 10.58 17.96
CA ASP A 238 5.20 11.83 17.16
C ASP A 238 5.95 11.59 15.85
N SER A 239 7.07 10.86 15.94
CA SER A 239 7.89 10.53 14.77
C SER A 239 7.13 9.66 13.78
N VAL A 240 6.31 8.72 14.26
CA VAL A 240 5.39 7.92 13.43
C VAL A 240 4.35 8.80 12.77
N GLY A 241 3.80 9.79 13.49
CA GLY A 241 2.86 10.77 12.95
C GLY A 241 3.45 11.55 11.78
N TYR A 242 4.63 12.16 11.96
CA TYR A 242 5.32 12.91 10.91
C TYR A 242 5.65 12.04 9.70
N TYR A 243 6.19 10.84 9.92
CA TYR A 243 6.51 9.88 8.87
C TYR A 243 5.28 9.48 8.07
N THR A 244 4.20 9.10 8.75
CA THR A 244 2.97 8.62 8.13
C THR A 244 2.34 9.67 7.23
N TYR A 245 2.33 10.93 7.65
CA TYR A 245 1.73 12.01 6.87
C TYR A 245 2.59 12.45 5.69
N ALA A 246 3.91 12.49 5.85
CA ALA A 246 4.83 12.66 4.74
C ALA A 246 4.69 11.52 3.70
N HIS A 247 4.59 10.28 4.17
CA HIS A 247 4.42 9.09 3.34
C HIS A 247 3.08 9.09 2.59
N ARG A 248 1.98 9.62 3.17
CA ARG A 248 0.68 9.77 2.47
C ARG A 248 0.79 10.65 1.24
N ILE A 249 1.48 11.78 1.33
CA ILE A 249 1.69 12.67 0.19
C ILE A 249 2.55 11.96 -0.87
N LEU A 250 3.63 11.32 -0.45
CA LEU A 250 4.47 10.52 -1.34
C LEU A 250 3.66 9.49 -2.12
N GLN A 251 2.75 8.75 -1.46
CA GLN A 251 1.92 7.72 -2.09
C GLN A 251 1.03 8.27 -3.20
N VAL A 252 0.52 9.48 -3.07
CA VAL A 252 -0.24 10.16 -4.15
C VAL A 252 0.67 10.35 -5.38
N GLY A 253 1.87 10.88 -5.18
CA GLY A 253 2.85 11.10 -6.27
C GLY A 253 3.27 9.78 -6.95
N ILE A 254 3.58 8.75 -6.15
CA ILE A 254 3.94 7.42 -6.68
C ILE A 254 2.78 6.84 -7.48
N THR A 255 1.56 6.88 -6.96
CA THR A 255 0.39 6.31 -7.63
C THR A 255 0.13 6.98 -8.97
N PHE A 256 0.27 8.31 -9.04
CA PHE A 256 0.14 9.05 -10.29
C PHE A 256 1.16 8.60 -11.34
N CYS A 257 2.43 8.52 -10.98
CA CYS A 257 3.49 8.08 -11.88
C CYS A 257 3.34 6.60 -12.30
N THR A 258 2.99 5.71 -11.36
CA THR A 258 2.86 4.28 -11.64
C THR A 258 1.62 3.94 -12.46
N ALA A 259 0.54 4.69 -12.33
CA ALA A 259 -0.66 4.51 -13.15
C ALA A 259 -0.34 4.70 -14.65
N ILE A 260 0.48 5.72 -14.98
CA ILE A 260 0.89 5.99 -16.35
C ILE A 260 1.80 4.88 -16.88
N THR A 261 2.79 4.48 -16.08
CA THR A 261 3.72 3.41 -16.48
C THR A 261 3.03 2.07 -16.63
N SER A 262 2.05 1.74 -15.80
CA SER A 262 1.31 0.47 -15.87
C SER A 262 0.57 0.26 -17.20
N ALA A 263 0.21 1.33 -17.90
CA ALA A 263 -0.41 1.25 -19.22
C ALA A 263 0.52 0.67 -20.31
N PHE A 264 1.82 0.65 -20.07
CA PHE A 264 2.80 0.07 -21.01
C PHE A 264 2.88 -1.46 -20.93
N LEU A 265 2.55 -2.06 -19.79
CA LEU A 265 2.78 -3.48 -19.51
C LEU A 265 2.20 -4.45 -20.57
N PRO A 266 0.94 -4.32 -21.04
CA PRO A 266 0.40 -5.24 -22.03
C PRO A 266 1.19 -5.21 -23.35
N ARG A 267 1.55 -4.01 -23.82
CA ARG A 267 2.33 -3.84 -25.05
C ARG A 267 3.77 -4.28 -24.90
N LEU A 268 4.39 -4.02 -23.74
CA LEU A 268 5.74 -4.50 -23.42
C LEU A 268 5.79 -6.02 -23.42
N SER A 269 4.82 -6.69 -22.79
CA SER A 269 4.72 -8.16 -22.76
C SER A 269 4.52 -8.75 -24.15
N TYR A 270 3.73 -8.12 -25.01
CA TYR A 270 3.53 -8.53 -26.40
C TYR A 270 4.81 -8.39 -27.22
N TYR A 271 5.44 -7.20 -27.22
CA TYR A 271 6.63 -6.93 -28.02
C TYR A 271 7.86 -7.69 -27.51
N TYR A 272 7.96 -7.99 -26.23
CA TYR A 272 9.04 -8.80 -25.69
C TYR A 272 9.12 -10.18 -26.34
N LYS A 273 7.96 -10.78 -26.68
CA LYS A 273 7.90 -12.09 -27.35
C LYS A 273 8.00 -12.02 -28.88
N ASN A 274 7.48 -10.94 -29.47
CA ASN A 274 7.23 -10.90 -30.91
C ASN A 274 8.16 -9.94 -31.68
N ASP A 275 8.62 -8.83 -31.05
CA ASP A 275 9.43 -7.80 -31.71
C ASP A 275 10.33 -7.08 -30.70
N HIS A 276 11.57 -7.50 -30.61
CA HIS A 276 12.55 -6.87 -29.71
C HIS A 276 12.94 -5.45 -30.12
N GLY A 277 12.75 -5.05 -31.38
CA GLY A 277 12.99 -3.69 -31.85
C GLY A 277 11.93 -2.73 -31.32
N ALA A 278 10.64 -3.10 -31.55
CA ALA A 278 9.49 -2.35 -30.99
C ALA A 278 9.50 -2.35 -29.47
N PHE A 279 9.91 -3.45 -28.82
CA PHE A 279 10.09 -3.51 -27.38
C PHE A 279 11.04 -2.43 -26.87
N ARG A 280 12.26 -2.34 -27.42
CA ARG A 280 13.28 -1.35 -27.04
C ARG A 280 12.82 0.08 -27.32
N ALA A 281 12.15 0.32 -28.44
CA ALA A 281 11.58 1.62 -28.78
C ALA A 281 10.51 2.05 -27.76
N LEU A 282 9.63 1.11 -27.36
CA LEU A 282 8.59 1.38 -26.37
C LEU A 282 9.18 1.65 -24.98
N VAL A 283 10.20 0.90 -24.55
CA VAL A 283 10.92 1.15 -23.29
C VAL A 283 11.57 2.53 -23.32
N SER A 284 12.26 2.89 -24.41
CA SER A 284 12.86 4.21 -24.55
C SER A 284 11.83 5.34 -24.46
N LYS A 285 10.66 5.19 -25.10
CA LYS A 285 9.55 6.14 -24.98
C LYS A 285 9.00 6.21 -23.57
N GLY A 286 8.89 5.06 -22.89
CA GLY A 286 8.48 4.98 -21.48
C GLY A 286 9.43 5.75 -20.56
N ILE A 287 10.76 5.59 -20.74
CA ILE A 287 11.79 6.34 -20.01
C ILE A 287 11.60 7.85 -20.17
N GLN A 288 11.31 8.33 -21.40
CA GLN A 288 11.09 9.75 -21.67
C GLN A 288 9.88 10.27 -20.90
N ILE A 289 8.74 9.57 -20.98
CA ILE A 289 7.50 9.96 -20.29
C ILE A 289 7.72 9.96 -18.77
N VAL A 290 8.37 8.94 -18.23
CA VAL A 290 8.68 8.83 -16.81
C VAL A 290 9.58 9.98 -16.35
N ALA A 291 10.63 10.32 -17.11
CA ALA A 291 11.53 11.42 -16.78
C ALA A 291 10.79 12.77 -16.75
N PHE A 292 9.98 13.07 -17.76
CA PHE A 292 9.22 14.32 -17.84
C PHE A 292 8.16 14.48 -16.75
N LEU A 293 7.64 13.39 -16.21
CA LEU A 293 6.64 13.43 -15.16
C LEU A 293 7.27 13.42 -13.76
N SER A 294 8.18 12.46 -13.51
CA SER A 294 8.69 12.23 -12.16
C SER A 294 9.73 13.26 -11.71
N ILE A 295 10.59 13.73 -12.61
CA ILE A 295 11.66 14.67 -12.23
C ILE A 295 11.09 16.03 -11.82
N PRO A 296 10.20 16.69 -12.60
CA PRO A 296 9.58 17.93 -12.15
C PRO A 296 8.68 17.75 -10.93
N ALA A 297 7.93 16.62 -10.85
CA ALA A 297 7.09 16.34 -9.69
C ALA A 297 7.90 16.21 -8.40
N ALA A 298 9.03 15.50 -8.45
CA ALA A 298 9.93 15.37 -7.30
C ALA A 298 10.57 16.72 -6.91
N ALA A 299 11.04 17.50 -7.89
CA ALA A 299 11.61 18.82 -7.65
C ALA A 299 10.59 19.80 -7.06
N GLY A 300 9.37 19.81 -7.60
CA GLY A 300 8.26 20.62 -7.08
C GLY A 300 7.91 20.24 -5.64
N LEU A 301 7.76 18.95 -5.36
CA LEU A 301 7.48 18.47 -4.02
C LEU A 301 8.61 18.78 -3.04
N PHE A 302 9.87 18.68 -3.46
CA PHE A 302 11.03 19.02 -2.65
C PHE A 302 10.99 20.48 -2.18
N ILE A 303 10.72 21.41 -3.11
CA ILE A 303 10.69 22.85 -2.82
C ILE A 303 9.47 23.23 -2.00
N LEU A 304 8.31 22.75 -2.40
CA LEU A 304 7.02 23.09 -1.80
C LEU A 304 6.68 22.24 -0.56
N ALA A 305 7.55 21.32 -0.13
CA ALA A 305 7.25 20.41 0.99
C ALA A 305 6.78 21.16 2.26
N PRO A 306 7.40 22.26 2.71
CA PRO A 306 6.89 22.98 3.89
C PRO A 306 5.50 23.58 3.68
N ASP A 307 5.24 24.12 2.50
CA ASP A 307 3.97 24.76 2.18
C ASP A 307 2.86 23.71 2.04
N VAL A 308 3.16 22.58 1.40
CA VAL A 308 2.24 21.44 1.28
C VAL A 308 1.87 20.89 2.65
N ILE A 309 2.86 20.67 3.54
CA ILE A 309 2.61 20.19 4.91
C ILE A 309 1.78 21.19 5.68
N ARG A 310 2.15 22.48 5.64
CA ARG A 310 1.44 23.54 6.37
C ARG A 310 -0.01 23.69 5.90
N ILE A 311 -0.25 23.72 4.60
CA ILE A 311 -1.59 23.91 4.04
C ILE A 311 -2.47 22.69 4.35
N LEU A 312 -1.95 21.48 4.19
CA LEU A 312 -2.74 20.28 4.39
C LEU A 312 -2.93 19.93 5.88
N PHE A 313 -1.85 19.96 6.66
CA PHE A 313 -1.85 19.38 8.01
C PHE A 313 -1.64 20.39 9.14
N GLY A 314 -1.23 21.61 8.82
CA GLY A 314 -0.99 22.68 9.79
C GLY A 314 0.46 22.75 10.28
N ASP A 315 0.75 23.79 11.09
CA ASP A 315 2.11 24.10 11.54
C ASP A 315 2.72 23.02 12.45
N CYS A 316 1.91 22.32 13.23
CA CYS A 316 2.38 21.22 14.11
C CYS A 316 3.03 20.08 13.35
N PHE A 317 2.73 19.92 12.04
CA PHE A 317 3.34 18.90 11.19
C PHE A 317 4.56 19.41 10.41
N LEU A 318 5.03 20.64 10.59
CA LEU A 318 6.21 21.17 9.88
C LEU A 318 7.47 20.29 9.98
N PRO A 319 7.75 19.57 11.09
CA PRO A 319 8.86 18.61 11.11
C PRO A 319 8.78 17.55 10.02
N ALA A 320 7.57 17.16 9.57
CA ALA A 320 7.38 16.21 8.47
C ALA A 320 7.81 16.77 7.10
N ALA A 321 8.01 18.09 6.97
CA ALA A 321 8.43 18.69 5.71
C ALA A 321 9.84 18.25 5.28
N ARG A 322 10.76 18.04 6.24
CA ARG A 322 12.10 17.51 5.95
C ARG A 322 12.00 16.05 5.49
N THR A 323 11.20 15.25 6.15
CA THR A 323 10.90 13.87 5.74
C THR A 323 10.30 13.81 4.34
N LEU A 324 9.36 14.71 4.02
CA LEU A 324 8.74 14.80 2.69
C LEU A 324 9.74 15.21 1.60
N ARG A 325 10.70 16.10 1.90
CA ARG A 325 11.80 16.42 0.98
C ARG A 325 12.64 15.19 0.67
N ILE A 326 13.00 14.39 1.68
CA ILE A 326 13.74 13.14 1.48
C ILE A 326 12.92 12.20 0.61
N PHE A 327 11.64 12.03 0.91
CA PHE A 327 10.71 11.19 0.18
C PHE A 327 10.46 11.64 -1.28
N SER A 328 10.64 12.92 -1.61
CA SER A 328 10.41 13.39 -2.97
C SER A 328 11.30 12.66 -4.00
N ILE A 329 12.49 12.21 -3.61
CA ILE A 329 13.41 11.41 -4.41
C ILE A 329 12.76 10.08 -4.81
N LEU A 330 11.95 9.49 -3.93
CA LEU A 330 11.26 8.22 -4.19
C LEU A 330 10.26 8.30 -5.35
N ILE A 331 9.73 9.48 -5.68
CA ILE A 331 8.86 9.64 -6.86
C ILE A 331 9.61 9.25 -8.14
N ILE A 332 10.86 9.68 -8.26
CA ILE A 332 11.72 9.31 -9.39
C ILE A 332 12.06 7.82 -9.33
N VAL A 333 12.53 7.36 -8.16
CA VAL A 333 12.99 5.98 -7.97
C VAL A 333 11.87 4.98 -8.26
N PHE A 334 10.65 5.21 -7.75
CA PHE A 334 9.49 4.34 -8.00
C PHE A 334 8.99 4.43 -9.44
N ALA A 335 9.00 5.60 -10.07
CA ALA A 335 8.54 5.76 -11.44
C ALA A 335 9.44 5.00 -12.43
N PHE A 336 10.76 5.16 -12.31
CA PHE A 336 11.72 4.39 -13.11
C PHE A 336 11.74 2.91 -12.71
N GLY A 337 11.67 2.62 -11.43
CA GLY A 337 11.63 1.26 -10.88
C GLY A 337 10.42 0.48 -11.38
N ASN A 338 9.24 1.09 -11.41
CA ASN A 338 8.05 0.43 -11.95
C ASN A 338 8.26 0.02 -13.41
N LEU A 339 8.77 0.92 -14.26
CA LEU A 339 8.98 0.63 -15.67
C LEU A 339 10.15 -0.34 -15.90
N LEU A 340 11.34 -0.08 -15.31
CA LEU A 340 12.59 -0.75 -15.67
C LEU A 340 12.94 -1.94 -14.77
N SER A 341 12.28 -2.07 -13.61
CA SER A 341 12.47 -3.21 -12.70
C SER A 341 11.23 -4.09 -12.70
N TYR A 342 10.12 -3.61 -12.20
CA TYR A 342 8.91 -4.40 -11.97
C TYR A 342 8.27 -4.92 -13.27
N GLN A 343 8.07 -4.06 -14.27
CA GLN A 343 7.48 -4.49 -15.55
C GLN A 343 8.43 -5.38 -16.35
N MET A 344 9.75 -5.11 -16.28
CA MET A 344 10.73 -5.99 -16.92
C MET A 344 10.76 -7.37 -16.28
N MET A 345 10.63 -7.46 -14.97
CA MET A 345 10.47 -8.71 -14.24
C MET A 345 9.28 -9.51 -14.77
N LEU A 346 8.11 -8.87 -14.87
CA LEU A 346 6.88 -9.50 -15.35
C LEU A 346 7.00 -9.98 -16.82
N CYS A 347 7.57 -9.14 -17.69
CA CYS A 347 7.76 -9.51 -19.10
C CYS A 347 8.73 -10.67 -19.29
N THR A 348 9.74 -10.81 -18.43
CA THR A 348 10.81 -11.81 -18.55
C THR A 348 10.60 -13.07 -17.72
N GLY A 349 9.57 -13.13 -16.86
CA GLY A 349 9.28 -14.26 -15.97
C GLY A 349 10.39 -14.54 -14.95
N THR A 350 10.99 -13.48 -14.39
CA THR A 350 12.14 -13.59 -13.47
C THR A 350 11.81 -13.22 -12.01
N GLU A 351 10.59 -13.51 -11.59
CA GLU A 351 10.05 -13.16 -10.26
C GLU A 351 10.93 -13.69 -9.13
N LYS A 352 11.47 -14.91 -9.27
CA LYS A 352 12.35 -15.49 -8.24
C LYS A 352 13.59 -14.65 -7.97
N LYS A 353 14.21 -14.08 -9.01
CA LYS A 353 15.38 -13.20 -8.86
C LYS A 353 15.02 -11.89 -8.18
N TYR A 354 13.87 -11.33 -8.52
CA TYR A 354 13.39 -10.10 -7.89
C TYR A 354 13.09 -10.30 -6.41
N VAL A 355 12.51 -11.45 -6.01
CA VAL A 355 12.31 -11.81 -4.60
C VAL A 355 13.62 -11.87 -3.83
N VAL A 356 14.70 -12.39 -4.43
CA VAL A 356 16.04 -12.39 -3.79
C VAL A 356 16.53 -10.96 -3.55
N ILE A 357 16.39 -10.06 -4.55
CA ILE A 357 16.77 -8.65 -4.42
C ILE A 357 15.97 -8.00 -3.27
N LEU A 358 14.66 -8.22 -3.21
CA LEU A 358 13.79 -7.70 -2.15
C LEU A 358 14.19 -8.24 -0.76
N SER A 359 14.56 -9.51 -0.66
CA SER A 359 14.98 -10.10 0.62
C SER A 359 16.29 -9.49 1.16
N VAL A 360 17.26 -9.26 0.27
CA VAL A 360 18.51 -8.57 0.63
C VAL A 360 18.23 -7.12 1.02
N ALA A 361 17.36 -6.45 0.26
CA ALA A 361 16.96 -5.08 0.53
C ALA A 361 16.23 -4.93 1.88
N ALA A 362 15.38 -5.89 2.25
CA ALA A 362 14.74 -5.90 3.57
C ALA A 362 15.77 -5.98 4.70
N GLY A 363 16.79 -6.82 4.57
CA GLY A 363 17.90 -6.87 5.53
C GLY A 363 18.68 -5.56 5.60
N LEU A 364 18.97 -4.94 4.45
CA LEU A 364 19.61 -3.63 4.37
C LEU A 364 18.77 -2.55 5.06
N ASN A 365 17.46 -2.54 4.83
CA ASN A 365 16.53 -1.60 5.44
C ASN A 365 16.52 -1.71 6.98
N VAL A 366 16.49 -2.95 7.53
CA VAL A 366 16.58 -3.17 8.99
C VAL A 366 17.86 -2.57 9.56
N VAL A 367 19.00 -2.84 8.92
CA VAL A 367 20.30 -2.33 9.36
C VAL A 367 20.35 -0.81 9.33
N LEU A 368 19.91 -0.21 8.21
CA LEU A 368 19.88 1.25 8.07
C LEU A 368 18.94 1.91 9.08
N ASN A 369 17.74 1.36 9.28
CA ASN A 369 16.80 1.86 10.28
C ASN A 369 17.40 1.79 11.70
N SER A 370 18.05 0.68 12.06
CA SER A 370 18.66 0.52 13.37
C SER A 370 19.76 1.54 13.65
N ILE A 371 20.48 1.98 12.60
CA ILE A 371 21.57 2.96 12.72
C ILE A 371 21.02 4.40 12.66
N LEU A 372 20.08 4.67 11.75
CA LEU A 372 19.67 6.05 11.44
C LEU A 372 18.54 6.57 12.32
N ILE A 373 17.57 5.72 12.70
CA ILE A 373 16.41 6.15 13.50
C ILE A 373 16.83 6.73 14.86
N PRO A 374 17.79 6.15 15.64
CA PRO A 374 18.14 6.72 16.94
C PRO A 374 18.62 8.18 16.88
N GLY A 375 19.34 8.56 15.82
CA GLY A 375 19.87 9.92 15.66
C GLY A 375 19.00 10.88 14.86
N LEU A 376 18.26 10.36 13.87
CA LEU A 376 17.52 11.17 12.87
C LEU A 376 16.00 10.96 12.92
N LYS A 377 15.50 10.10 13.81
CA LYS A 377 14.07 9.80 13.98
C LYS A 377 13.39 9.49 12.61
N GLN A 378 12.26 10.14 12.30
CA GLN A 378 11.51 9.96 11.04
C GLN A 378 12.33 10.23 9.77
N ASP A 379 13.28 11.15 9.84
CA ASP A 379 14.16 11.43 8.69
C ASP A 379 15.14 10.28 8.45
N GLY A 380 15.58 9.60 9.53
CA GLY A 380 16.41 8.42 9.45
C GLY A 380 15.68 7.27 8.74
N ALA A 381 14.44 7.01 9.12
CA ALA A 381 13.60 6.02 8.46
C ALA A 381 13.37 6.36 6.96
N ALA A 382 13.15 7.64 6.65
CA ALA A 382 12.98 8.08 5.26
C ALA A 382 14.26 7.89 4.43
N ILE A 383 15.43 8.18 5.00
CA ILE A 383 16.72 7.95 4.33
C ILE A 383 16.94 6.44 4.10
N ALA A 384 16.65 5.62 5.10
CA ALA A 384 16.74 4.16 4.98
C ALA A 384 15.87 3.63 3.84
N SER A 385 14.61 4.09 3.75
CA SER A 385 13.69 3.74 2.66
C SER A 385 14.24 4.18 1.31
N VAL A 386 14.75 5.42 1.18
CA VAL A 386 15.31 5.95 -0.07
C VAL A 386 16.52 5.13 -0.52
N VAL A 387 17.46 4.87 0.38
CA VAL A 387 18.65 4.08 0.06
C VAL A 387 18.30 2.66 -0.36
N THR A 388 17.35 2.03 0.36
CA THR A 388 16.89 0.67 0.07
C THR A 388 16.19 0.60 -1.30
N GLU A 389 15.32 1.53 -1.62
CA GLU A 389 14.63 1.58 -2.92
C GLU A 389 15.58 1.89 -4.08
N ILE A 390 16.57 2.76 -3.86
CA ILE A 390 17.65 2.99 -4.85
C ILE A 390 18.42 1.69 -5.06
N PHE A 391 18.75 0.95 -4.01
CA PHE A 391 19.46 -0.33 -4.12
C PHE A 391 18.64 -1.34 -4.94
N ILE A 392 17.36 -1.57 -4.59
CA ILE A 392 16.47 -2.49 -5.31
C ILE A 392 16.44 -2.16 -6.80
N ASN A 393 16.14 -0.90 -7.10
CA ASN A 393 15.94 -0.47 -8.48
C ASN A 393 17.25 -0.43 -9.26
N SER A 394 18.37 -0.03 -8.65
CA SER A 394 19.67 -0.04 -9.31
C SER A 394 20.11 -1.45 -9.71
N VAL A 395 20.01 -2.41 -8.79
CA VAL A 395 20.37 -3.82 -9.06
C VAL A 395 19.47 -4.39 -10.17
N ALA A 396 18.16 -4.15 -10.08
CA ALA A 396 17.21 -4.64 -11.06
C ALA A 396 17.39 -3.97 -12.43
N ILE A 397 17.55 -2.65 -12.49
CA ILE A 397 17.78 -1.90 -13.74
C ILE A 397 19.07 -2.35 -14.41
N LEU A 398 20.17 -2.49 -13.67
CA LEU A 398 21.44 -2.98 -14.21
C LEU A 398 21.30 -4.39 -14.80
N TYR A 399 20.60 -5.27 -14.11
CA TYR A 399 20.33 -6.63 -14.60
C TYR A 399 19.51 -6.62 -15.90
N TYR A 400 18.38 -5.87 -15.94
CA TYR A 400 17.47 -5.90 -17.07
C TYR A 400 17.99 -5.10 -18.27
N THR A 401 18.59 -3.92 -18.07
CA THR A 401 19.14 -3.12 -19.16
C THR A 401 20.27 -3.84 -19.87
N LYS A 402 21.16 -4.53 -19.12
CA LYS A 402 22.23 -5.35 -19.68
C LYS A 402 21.67 -6.55 -20.46
N LYS A 403 20.71 -7.26 -19.89
CA LYS A 403 20.08 -8.44 -20.49
C LYS A 403 19.30 -8.09 -21.75
N LEU A 404 18.55 -6.99 -21.76
CA LEU A 404 17.63 -6.61 -22.84
C LEU A 404 18.25 -5.63 -23.85
N ARG A 405 19.50 -5.22 -23.63
CA ARG A 405 20.23 -4.25 -24.46
C ARG A 405 19.41 -2.99 -24.70
N VAL A 406 18.78 -2.46 -23.62
CA VAL A 406 18.00 -1.23 -23.69
C VAL A 406 18.97 -0.06 -23.81
N SER A 407 18.79 0.74 -24.88
CA SER A 407 19.50 2.01 -25.07
C SER A 407 18.53 3.17 -24.84
N TYR A 408 18.98 4.21 -24.18
CA TYR A 408 18.21 5.43 -23.95
C TYR A 408 19.01 6.66 -24.40
N LYS A 409 18.28 7.65 -24.91
CA LYS A 409 18.90 8.93 -25.33
C LYS A 409 19.05 9.84 -24.11
N ASN A 410 20.26 10.10 -23.68
CA ASN A 410 20.57 10.96 -22.52
C ASN A 410 19.99 12.37 -22.64
N GLY A 411 19.85 12.90 -23.87
CA GLY A 411 19.31 14.23 -24.10
C GLY A 411 17.93 14.50 -23.53
N VAL A 412 17.04 13.48 -23.47
CA VAL A 412 15.68 13.67 -22.94
C VAL A 412 15.68 13.80 -21.42
N ILE A 413 16.52 13.04 -20.74
CA ILE A 413 16.66 13.13 -19.27
C ILE A 413 17.22 14.53 -18.92
N LEU A 414 18.22 15.00 -19.68
CA LEU A 414 18.78 16.34 -19.51
C LEU A 414 17.70 17.43 -19.71
N GLN A 415 16.85 17.30 -20.73
CA GLN A 415 15.73 18.22 -20.94
C GLN A 415 14.76 18.24 -19.78
N ALA A 416 14.42 17.07 -19.21
CA ALA A 416 13.56 16.98 -18.04
C ALA A 416 14.19 17.62 -16.79
N ILE A 417 15.50 17.47 -16.60
CA ILE A 417 16.24 18.12 -15.53
C ILE A 417 16.27 19.65 -15.72
N LEU A 418 16.52 20.12 -16.93
CA LEU A 418 16.50 21.57 -17.24
C LEU A 418 15.11 22.18 -17.03
N ALA A 419 14.04 21.48 -17.46
CA ALA A 419 12.67 21.92 -17.22
C ALA A 419 12.35 21.99 -15.73
N ALA A 420 12.77 20.98 -14.96
CA ALA A 420 12.61 20.96 -13.50
C ALA A 420 13.42 22.09 -12.82
N ALA A 421 14.62 22.39 -13.29
CA ALA A 421 15.45 23.49 -12.78
C ALA A 421 14.78 24.85 -13.03
N ILE A 422 14.28 25.10 -14.24
CA ILE A 422 13.57 26.34 -14.60
C ILE A 422 12.32 26.47 -13.71
N MET A 423 11.49 25.42 -13.61
CA MET A 423 10.31 25.40 -12.74
C MET A 423 10.69 25.70 -11.28
N SER A 424 11.79 25.11 -10.79
CA SER A 424 12.29 25.30 -9.44
C SER A 424 12.68 26.74 -9.17
N ILE A 425 13.41 27.37 -10.09
CA ILE A 425 13.82 28.78 -10.01
C ILE A 425 12.59 29.68 -10.01
N CYS A 426 11.66 29.48 -10.94
CA CYS A 426 10.40 30.23 -10.98
C CYS A 426 9.61 30.13 -9.68
N THR A 427 9.50 28.92 -9.13
CA THR A 427 8.78 28.67 -7.87
C THR A 427 9.43 29.40 -6.69
N VAL A 428 10.77 29.36 -6.58
CA VAL A 428 11.52 30.07 -5.51
C VAL A 428 11.40 31.58 -5.64
N VAL A 429 11.47 32.09 -6.87
CA VAL A 429 11.31 33.55 -7.12
C VAL A 429 9.90 34.00 -6.76
N LEU A 430 8.86 33.31 -7.22
CA LEU A 430 7.47 33.63 -6.89
C LEU A 430 7.24 33.59 -5.36
N ARG A 431 7.80 32.61 -4.67
CA ARG A 431 7.70 32.50 -3.20
C ARG A 431 8.36 33.66 -2.45
N ARG A 432 9.38 34.31 -3.04
CA ARG A 432 10.03 35.48 -2.44
C ARG A 432 9.25 36.78 -2.68
N LEU A 433 8.41 36.79 -3.72
CA LEU A 433 7.61 37.97 -4.10
C LEU A 433 6.25 37.99 -3.39
N MET A 434 5.80 36.87 -2.86
CA MET A 434 4.58 36.70 -2.04
C MET A 434 4.91 36.76 -0.55
#